data_3487984acdfb5a6ee40a665bea62c9ee
#
_entry.id   3487984acdfb5a6ee40a665bea62c9ee
#
_cell.length_a   1.000
_cell.length_b   1.000
_cell.length_c   1.000
_cell.angle_alpha   90.00
_cell.angle_beta   90.00
_cell.angle_gamma   90.00
#
_symmetry.space_group_name_H-M   'P 1'
#
loop_
_entity.id
_entity.type
_entity.pdbx_description
1 polymer ?
#
loop_
_entity_poly.entity_id
_entity_poly.type
_entity_poly.pdbx_seq_one_letter_code
_entity_poly.pdbx_strand_id
1 'polypeptide(L)'
;GEKTAIIDGVIDWDGVPETLYENLKKLGVEPENIDYLIVNHMEPDHSGWIADFRKIKDDFTIICTDKAAKMVASFYGEDKIRTVKEGDTLDLGKGKVLSFHPVPNVHWPDTMYTYERDTKTLFSCDMFGAFGRMGDHCFDDELTPEEIDFFEFEGIRYYSNVMTTFTHSVRRAIEKAKELEIKIIAPGHGPVYRKNPQKIIADYFRFARYAEGAGKNEVTILWGSMYGMTKKAVDFVEGILQREGVKYNKLEMPL
;
A
#
# COMPACT_ATOMS: atom_id res chain seq x y z
N GLY A 1 -11.41 -17.28 14.96
CA GLY A 1 -12.48 -17.82 14.13
C GLY A 1 -12.52 -19.33 14.10
N GLU A 2 -13.41 -19.90 13.33
CA GLU A 2 -13.47 -21.33 13.00
C GLU A 2 -12.82 -21.59 11.64
N LYS A 3 -12.67 -20.54 10.86
CA LYS A 3 -12.02 -20.51 9.56
C LYS A 3 -10.78 -19.63 9.60
N THR A 4 -9.79 -19.98 8.77
CA THR A 4 -8.54 -19.25 8.62
C THR A 4 -8.55 -18.52 7.27
N ALA A 5 -8.27 -17.22 7.30
CA ALA A 5 -8.06 -16.42 6.11
C ALA A 5 -6.68 -15.77 6.16
N ILE A 6 -5.99 -15.74 5.04
CA ILE A 6 -4.82 -14.90 4.83
C ILE A 6 -5.19 -13.77 3.87
N ILE A 7 -4.66 -12.60 4.10
CA ILE A 7 -4.92 -11.40 3.31
C ILE A 7 -3.62 -11.03 2.60
N ASP A 8 -3.67 -11.07 1.28
CA ASP A 8 -2.56 -10.98 0.36
C ASP A 8 -1.51 -12.09 0.56
N GLY A 9 -0.66 -12.25 -0.40
CA GLY A 9 0.50 -13.11 -0.35
C GLY A 9 1.77 -12.29 -0.46
N VAL A 10 2.86 -12.94 -0.81
CA VAL A 10 4.14 -12.29 -1.06
C VAL A 10 4.93 -13.08 -2.07
N ILE A 11 5.63 -12.38 -2.93
CA ILE A 11 6.68 -12.93 -3.79
C ILE A 11 7.80 -11.92 -3.92
N ASP A 12 9.03 -12.37 -4.03
CA ASP A 12 10.20 -11.56 -4.36
C ASP A 12 10.89 -12.08 -5.63
N TRP A 13 12.10 -11.61 -5.92
CA TRP A 13 12.85 -11.98 -7.12
C TRP A 13 13.17 -13.48 -7.22
N ASP A 14 13.31 -14.16 -6.09
CA ASP A 14 13.66 -15.57 -6.00
C ASP A 14 12.42 -16.47 -5.79
N GLY A 15 11.22 -15.87 -5.77
CA GLY A 15 9.96 -16.57 -5.54
C GLY A 15 9.33 -16.24 -4.18
N VAL A 16 8.55 -17.16 -3.63
CA VAL A 16 7.93 -16.97 -2.31
C VAL A 16 8.99 -17.12 -1.23
N PRO A 17 9.23 -16.09 -0.39
CA PRO A 17 10.29 -16.15 0.61
C PRO A 17 9.98 -17.16 1.73
N GLU A 18 11.01 -17.90 2.18
CA GLU A 18 10.87 -18.86 3.28
C GLU A 18 10.33 -18.22 4.58
N THR A 19 10.62 -16.94 4.78
CA THR A 19 10.13 -16.16 5.95
C THR A 19 8.61 -16.13 6.05
N LEU A 20 7.87 -16.24 4.93
CA LEU A 20 6.41 -16.39 4.98
C LEU A 20 6.02 -17.65 5.76
N TYR A 21 6.60 -18.78 5.39
CA TYR A 21 6.30 -20.08 6.04
C TYR A 21 6.79 -20.13 7.48
N GLU A 22 7.95 -19.55 7.77
CA GLU A 22 8.45 -19.41 9.13
C GLU A 22 7.52 -18.60 10.03
N ASN A 23 6.97 -17.50 9.49
CA ASN A 23 6.04 -16.65 10.23
C ASN A 23 4.68 -17.34 10.44
N LEU A 24 4.16 -18.03 9.44
CA LEU A 24 2.96 -18.85 9.59
C LEU A 24 3.16 -19.90 10.69
N LYS A 25 4.30 -20.61 10.69
CA LYS A 25 4.64 -21.59 11.70
C LYS A 25 4.77 -20.99 13.11
N LYS A 26 5.40 -19.80 13.25
CA LYS A 26 5.47 -19.08 14.55
C LYS A 26 4.09 -18.74 15.09
N LEU A 27 3.13 -18.48 14.20
CA LEU A 27 1.72 -18.19 14.53
C LEU A 27 0.90 -19.47 14.75
N GLY A 28 1.48 -20.67 14.57
CA GLY A 28 0.77 -21.94 14.65
C GLY A 28 -0.23 -22.15 13.51
N VAL A 29 0.01 -21.54 12.36
CA VAL A 29 -0.82 -21.66 11.15
C VAL A 29 -0.10 -22.55 10.15
N GLU A 30 -0.69 -23.71 9.88
CA GLU A 30 -0.24 -24.56 8.77
C GLU A 30 -0.94 -24.11 7.49
N PRO A 31 -0.21 -23.95 6.37
CA PRO A 31 -0.79 -23.51 5.10
C PRO A 31 -2.00 -24.33 4.65
N GLU A 32 -1.98 -25.63 4.89
CA GLU A 32 -3.07 -26.56 4.57
C GLU A 32 -4.38 -26.24 5.30
N ASN A 33 -4.31 -25.52 6.42
CA ASN A 33 -5.46 -25.13 7.22
C ASN A 33 -6.06 -23.76 6.83
N ILE A 34 -5.51 -23.11 5.80
CA ILE A 34 -6.04 -21.84 5.29
C ILE A 34 -7.26 -22.13 4.42
N ASP A 35 -8.43 -21.57 4.76
CA ASP A 35 -9.67 -21.74 4.03
C ASP A 35 -9.84 -20.70 2.92
N TYR A 36 -9.35 -19.49 3.16
CA TYR A 36 -9.53 -18.34 2.26
C TYR A 36 -8.23 -17.62 1.99
N LEU A 37 -7.97 -17.33 0.73
CA LEU A 37 -6.95 -16.38 0.30
C LEU A 37 -7.68 -15.10 -0.18
N ILE A 38 -7.56 -14.04 0.58
CA ILE A 38 -8.14 -12.73 0.24
C ILE A 38 -7.09 -11.95 -0.53
N VAL A 39 -7.43 -11.52 -1.74
CA VAL A 39 -6.53 -10.74 -2.59
C VAL A 39 -7.06 -9.32 -2.66
N ASN A 40 -6.42 -8.43 -1.91
CA ASN A 40 -6.74 -7.01 -1.92
C ASN A 40 -6.26 -6.34 -3.20
N HIS A 41 -5.20 -6.89 -3.84
CA HIS A 41 -4.55 -6.33 -5.02
C HIS A 41 -3.83 -7.42 -5.84
N MET A 42 -3.80 -7.25 -7.15
CA MET A 42 -3.26 -8.25 -8.08
C MET A 42 -1.82 -8.01 -8.51
N GLU A 43 -1.15 -6.99 -8.00
CA GLU A 43 0.30 -6.86 -8.21
C GLU A 43 1.01 -8.11 -7.66
N PRO A 44 2.08 -8.61 -8.32
CA PRO A 44 2.66 -9.89 -7.96
C PRO A 44 3.14 -10.01 -6.52
N ASP A 45 3.60 -8.92 -5.90
CA ASP A 45 4.01 -8.90 -4.49
C ASP A 45 2.85 -9.09 -3.49
N HIS A 46 1.60 -8.97 -3.94
CA HIS A 46 0.39 -9.30 -3.19
C HIS A 46 -0.24 -10.62 -3.62
N SER A 47 -0.17 -10.96 -4.90
CA SER A 47 -0.90 -12.09 -5.48
C SER A 47 -0.01 -13.29 -5.83
N GLY A 48 1.31 -13.13 -5.88
CA GLY A 48 2.23 -14.13 -6.41
C GLY A 48 2.23 -15.47 -5.68
N TRP A 49 1.86 -15.49 -4.40
CA TRP A 49 1.76 -16.73 -3.63
C TRP A 49 0.65 -17.67 -4.12
N ILE A 50 -0.34 -17.20 -4.87
CA ILE A 50 -1.45 -18.02 -5.39
C ILE A 50 -0.94 -19.30 -6.07
N ALA A 51 0.05 -19.17 -6.96
CA ALA A 51 0.59 -20.28 -7.72
C ALA A 51 1.28 -21.34 -6.85
N ASP A 52 1.97 -20.91 -5.79
CA ASP A 52 2.66 -21.81 -4.87
C ASP A 52 1.71 -22.38 -3.82
N PHE A 53 0.75 -21.59 -3.36
CA PHE A 53 -0.26 -22.06 -2.42
C PHE A 53 -1.13 -23.17 -3.02
N ARG A 54 -1.44 -23.07 -4.32
CA ARG A 54 -2.15 -24.13 -5.03
C ARG A 54 -1.43 -25.49 -5.00
N LYS A 55 -0.10 -25.50 -4.96
CA LYS A 55 0.70 -26.74 -4.85
C LYS A 55 0.59 -27.38 -3.46
N ILE A 56 0.28 -26.58 -2.45
CA ILE A 56 0.15 -27.02 -1.05
C ILE A 56 -1.28 -27.51 -0.79
N LYS A 57 -2.28 -26.78 -1.30
CA LYS A 57 -3.69 -27.05 -1.03
C LYS A 57 -4.56 -26.81 -2.26
N ASP A 58 -5.37 -27.79 -2.61
CA ASP A 58 -6.30 -27.72 -3.75
C ASP A 58 -7.66 -27.12 -3.39
N ASP A 59 -8.06 -27.18 -2.11
CA ASP A 59 -9.39 -26.78 -1.65
C ASP A 59 -9.33 -25.51 -0.81
N PHE A 60 -9.20 -24.38 -1.46
CA PHE A 60 -9.32 -23.05 -0.87
C PHE A 60 -10.14 -22.14 -1.79
N THR A 61 -10.66 -21.04 -1.25
CA THR A 61 -11.42 -20.06 -2.01
C THR A 61 -10.65 -18.74 -2.06
N ILE A 62 -10.43 -18.22 -3.27
CA ILE A 62 -9.91 -16.87 -3.47
C ILE A 62 -11.07 -15.89 -3.34
N ILE A 63 -10.87 -14.84 -2.53
CA ILE A 63 -11.84 -13.74 -2.35
C ILE A 63 -11.22 -12.46 -2.86
N CYS A 64 -11.84 -11.81 -3.83
CA CYS A 64 -11.33 -10.60 -4.45
C CYS A 64 -12.45 -9.80 -5.15
N THR A 65 -12.11 -8.64 -5.72
CA THR A 65 -13.07 -7.88 -6.53
C THR A 65 -13.34 -8.55 -7.89
N ASP A 66 -14.44 -8.18 -8.57
CA ASP A 66 -14.73 -8.65 -9.94
C ASP A 66 -13.60 -8.37 -10.94
N LYS A 67 -12.86 -7.26 -10.76
CA LYS A 67 -11.73 -6.91 -11.62
C LYS A 67 -10.54 -7.82 -11.33
N ALA A 68 -10.22 -8.03 -10.06
CA ALA A 68 -9.18 -8.95 -9.64
C ALA A 68 -9.47 -10.38 -10.10
N ALA A 69 -10.73 -10.84 -10.04
CA ALA A 69 -11.11 -12.20 -10.45
C ALA A 69 -10.72 -12.51 -11.90
N LYS A 70 -10.86 -11.55 -12.81
CA LYS A 70 -10.44 -11.69 -14.22
C LYS A 70 -8.94 -11.81 -14.35
N MET A 71 -8.21 -11.09 -13.51
CA MET A 71 -6.74 -11.14 -13.48
C MET A 71 -6.25 -12.44 -12.85
N VAL A 72 -6.87 -12.91 -11.76
CA VAL A 72 -6.59 -14.22 -11.13
C VAL A 72 -6.76 -15.35 -12.15
N ALA A 73 -7.88 -15.37 -12.88
CA ALA A 73 -8.12 -16.37 -13.92
C ALA A 73 -7.07 -16.30 -15.05
N SER A 74 -6.67 -15.09 -15.46
CA SER A 74 -5.70 -14.88 -16.53
C SER A 74 -4.26 -15.20 -16.13
N PHE A 75 -3.85 -14.83 -14.90
CA PHE A 75 -2.46 -14.95 -14.46
C PHE A 75 -2.15 -16.32 -13.87
N TYR A 76 -3.12 -16.89 -13.15
CA TYR A 76 -2.92 -18.12 -12.36
C TYR A 76 -3.80 -19.30 -12.80
N GLY A 77 -4.76 -19.07 -13.71
CA GLY A 77 -5.67 -20.13 -14.19
C GLY A 77 -6.66 -20.62 -13.13
N GLU A 78 -6.89 -19.81 -12.07
CA GLU A 78 -7.76 -20.19 -10.97
C GLU A 78 -9.23 -19.84 -11.24
N ASP A 79 -10.15 -20.74 -10.84
CA ASP A 79 -11.59 -20.61 -11.04
C ASP A 79 -12.42 -20.67 -9.74
N LYS A 80 -11.85 -21.13 -8.62
CA LYS A 80 -12.51 -21.13 -7.31
C LYS A 80 -12.47 -19.72 -6.67
N ILE A 81 -13.16 -18.79 -7.31
CA ILE A 81 -13.16 -17.38 -6.93
C ILE A 81 -14.55 -16.98 -6.42
N ARG A 82 -14.58 -16.35 -5.26
CA ARG A 82 -15.73 -15.60 -4.75
C ARG A 82 -15.48 -14.12 -4.91
N THR A 83 -16.25 -13.46 -5.78
CA THR A 83 -16.16 -12.01 -5.92
C THR A 83 -16.94 -11.28 -4.84
N VAL A 84 -16.42 -10.11 -4.47
CA VAL A 84 -17.01 -9.25 -3.44
C VAL A 84 -17.15 -7.81 -3.94
N LYS A 85 -18.13 -7.12 -3.36
CA LYS A 85 -18.44 -5.71 -3.61
C LYS A 85 -18.52 -4.95 -2.28
N GLU A 86 -18.81 -3.66 -2.38
CA GLU A 86 -18.93 -2.78 -1.22
C GLU A 86 -19.85 -3.34 -0.15
N GLY A 87 -19.30 -3.47 1.06
CA GLY A 87 -20.02 -3.89 2.26
C GLY A 87 -20.28 -5.39 2.37
N ASP A 88 -19.92 -6.20 1.36
CA ASP A 88 -19.99 -7.66 1.48
C ASP A 88 -19.15 -8.14 2.66
N THR A 89 -19.56 -9.27 3.25
CA THR A 89 -18.90 -9.81 4.45
C THR A 89 -18.52 -11.26 4.31
N LEU A 90 -17.52 -11.67 5.09
CA LEU A 90 -17.12 -13.04 5.32
C LEU A 90 -17.11 -13.30 6.83
N ASP A 91 -17.96 -14.22 7.27
CA ASP A 91 -17.93 -14.71 8.65
C ASP A 91 -16.93 -15.87 8.78
N LEU A 92 -15.94 -15.69 9.63
CA LEU A 92 -14.93 -16.69 9.96
C LEU A 92 -15.29 -17.50 11.22
N GLY A 93 -16.48 -17.29 11.75
CA GLY A 93 -16.94 -17.92 13.01
C GLY A 93 -16.47 -17.18 14.27
N LYS A 94 -17.11 -17.48 15.39
CA LYS A 94 -16.78 -16.93 16.73
C LYS A 94 -16.74 -15.39 16.77
N GLY A 95 -17.58 -14.73 15.99
CA GLY A 95 -17.68 -13.27 15.91
C GLY A 95 -16.60 -12.59 15.06
N LYS A 96 -15.72 -13.34 14.40
CA LYS A 96 -14.72 -12.80 13.49
C LYS A 96 -15.34 -12.58 12.11
N VAL A 97 -15.58 -11.32 11.76
CA VAL A 97 -16.22 -10.93 10.52
C VAL A 97 -15.33 -9.95 9.76
N LEU A 98 -15.02 -10.30 8.52
CA LEU A 98 -14.39 -9.41 7.57
C LEU A 98 -15.44 -8.69 6.73
N SER A 99 -15.19 -7.43 6.38
CA SER A 99 -15.96 -6.70 5.37
C SER A 99 -15.03 -6.15 4.29
N PHE A 100 -15.56 -6.04 3.07
CA PHE A 100 -14.78 -5.70 1.88
C PHE A 100 -15.22 -4.35 1.33
N HIS A 101 -14.25 -3.52 0.97
CA HIS A 101 -14.45 -2.14 0.54
C HIS A 101 -13.58 -1.84 -0.69
N PRO A 102 -14.09 -2.00 -1.91
CA PRO A 102 -13.34 -1.66 -3.12
C PRO A 102 -12.90 -0.19 -3.15
N VAL A 103 -11.63 0.02 -3.45
CA VAL A 103 -10.99 1.34 -3.60
C VAL A 103 -10.24 1.41 -4.93
N PRO A 104 -10.97 1.38 -6.06
CA PRO A 104 -10.37 1.24 -7.37
C PRO A 104 -9.41 2.39 -7.68
N ASN A 105 -8.29 2.04 -8.33
CA ASN A 105 -7.18 2.92 -8.66
C ASN A 105 -6.46 3.50 -7.42
N VAL A 106 -6.33 2.64 -6.39
CA VAL A 106 -5.43 2.90 -5.26
C VAL A 106 -4.48 1.69 -5.08
N HIS A 107 -3.44 1.43 -5.94
CA HIS A 107 -3.24 2.25 -7.14
C HIS A 107 -3.72 1.56 -8.42
N TRP A 108 -4.09 0.29 -8.41
CA TRP A 108 -4.67 -0.44 -9.54
C TRP A 108 -6.21 -0.50 -9.47
N PRO A 109 -6.87 -0.82 -10.62
CA PRO A 109 -8.33 -0.77 -10.69
C PRO A 109 -9.06 -1.86 -9.89
N ASP A 110 -8.35 -2.89 -9.46
CA ASP A 110 -8.86 -4.06 -8.74
C ASP A 110 -8.78 -3.92 -7.21
N THR A 111 -8.04 -2.94 -6.70
CA THR A 111 -7.72 -2.77 -5.27
C THR A 111 -8.95 -2.64 -4.39
N MET A 112 -8.90 -3.31 -3.23
CA MET A 112 -9.88 -3.18 -2.15
C MET A 112 -9.21 -3.11 -0.78
N TYR A 113 -9.98 -2.65 0.21
CA TYR A 113 -9.67 -2.83 1.63
C TYR A 113 -10.39 -4.05 2.16
N THR A 114 -9.75 -4.75 3.08
CA THR A 114 -10.39 -5.73 3.96
C THR A 114 -10.40 -5.16 5.37
N TYR A 115 -11.56 -5.16 6.03
CA TYR A 115 -11.70 -4.64 7.38
C TYR A 115 -12.21 -5.73 8.33
N GLU A 116 -11.45 -5.99 9.40
CA GLU A 116 -11.82 -6.91 10.47
C GLU A 116 -12.55 -6.14 11.57
N ARG A 117 -13.80 -6.53 11.84
CA ARG A 117 -14.75 -5.74 12.63
C ARG A 117 -14.53 -5.80 14.13
N ASP A 118 -14.00 -6.90 14.66
CA ASP A 118 -13.83 -7.09 16.11
C ASP A 118 -12.64 -6.30 16.64
N THR A 119 -11.46 -6.47 16.03
CA THR A 119 -10.25 -5.71 16.37
C THR A 119 -10.22 -4.31 15.76
N LYS A 120 -11.13 -4.04 14.81
CA LYS A 120 -11.19 -2.77 14.05
C LYS A 120 -9.92 -2.53 13.25
N THR A 121 -9.43 -3.60 12.61
CA THR A 121 -8.22 -3.60 11.81
C THR A 121 -8.56 -3.38 10.34
N LEU A 122 -7.99 -2.34 9.74
CA LEU A 122 -8.02 -2.09 8.32
C LEU A 122 -6.77 -2.65 7.65
N PHE A 123 -6.93 -3.66 6.81
CA PHE A 123 -5.91 -4.13 5.87
C PHE A 123 -6.02 -3.29 4.61
N SER A 124 -5.15 -2.31 4.49
CA SER A 124 -5.29 -1.22 3.53
C SER A 124 -4.58 -1.46 2.21
N CYS A 125 -4.03 -2.66 2.01
CA CYS A 125 -3.20 -2.95 0.84
C CYS A 125 -2.04 -1.94 0.74
N ASP A 126 -1.76 -1.39 -0.43
CA ASP A 126 -0.72 -0.39 -0.65
C ASP A 126 -0.96 0.95 0.00
N MET A 127 -2.22 1.30 0.25
CA MET A 127 -2.50 2.59 0.86
C MET A 127 -1.97 2.64 2.28
N PHE A 128 -1.43 3.79 2.64
CA PHE A 128 -0.73 4.05 3.90
C PHE A 128 0.64 3.36 4.03
N GLY A 129 1.17 2.84 2.91
CA GLY A 129 2.46 2.17 2.83
C GLY A 129 3.66 3.11 2.90
N ALA A 130 4.82 2.50 3.12
CA ALA A 130 6.13 3.14 3.07
C ALA A 130 7.15 2.17 2.47
N PHE A 131 8.19 2.69 1.81
CA PHE A 131 9.33 1.87 1.43
C PHE A 131 10.18 1.54 2.65
N GLY A 132 11.03 0.53 2.51
CA GLY A 132 12.00 0.14 3.50
C GLY A 132 11.73 -1.23 4.10
N ARG A 133 12.80 -1.85 4.58
CA ARG A 133 12.72 -3.14 5.24
C ARG A 133 12.34 -2.94 6.71
N MET A 134 11.32 -3.66 7.15
CA MET A 134 11.04 -3.79 8.58
C MET A 134 12.14 -4.60 9.26
N GLY A 135 12.52 -4.18 10.48
CA GLY A 135 13.39 -4.95 11.35
C GLY A 135 12.63 -6.06 12.07
N ASP A 136 12.99 -6.27 13.33
CA ASP A 136 12.34 -7.29 14.19
C ASP A 136 10.95 -6.84 14.70
N HIS A 137 10.65 -5.55 14.57
CA HIS A 137 9.40 -4.93 15.02
C HIS A 137 8.61 -4.41 13.81
N CYS A 138 7.32 -4.69 13.79
CA CYS A 138 6.44 -4.24 12.70
C CYS A 138 5.42 -3.18 13.13
N PHE A 139 5.27 -2.90 14.42
CA PHE A 139 4.29 -1.94 14.90
C PHE A 139 4.90 -0.57 15.18
N ASP A 140 4.17 0.48 14.88
CA ASP A 140 4.60 1.88 15.04
C ASP A 140 4.94 2.29 16.48
N ASP A 141 4.44 1.58 17.49
CA ASP A 141 4.75 1.80 18.90
C ASP A 141 6.00 1.06 19.41
N GLU A 142 6.57 0.21 18.58
CA GLU A 142 7.79 -0.55 18.87
C GLU A 142 9.04 0.05 18.18
N LEU A 143 8.83 0.97 17.23
CA LEU A 143 9.91 1.62 16.48
C LEU A 143 10.66 2.66 17.31
N THR A 144 11.96 2.74 17.10
CA THR A 144 12.81 3.81 17.63
C THR A 144 12.49 5.16 16.98
N PRO A 145 12.85 6.29 17.57
CA PRO A 145 12.67 7.61 16.93
C PRO A 145 13.30 7.70 15.54
N GLU A 146 14.47 7.13 15.34
CA GLU A 146 15.20 7.12 14.07
C GLU A 146 14.46 6.29 13.00
N GLU A 147 13.88 5.16 13.39
CA GLU A 147 13.05 4.34 12.49
C GLU A 147 11.73 5.05 12.15
N ILE A 148 11.13 5.77 13.09
CA ILE A 148 9.93 6.58 12.83
C ILE A 148 10.24 7.66 11.80
N ASP A 149 11.32 8.42 11.97
CA ASP A 149 11.76 9.46 11.02
C ASP A 149 12.04 8.86 9.64
N PHE A 150 12.69 7.69 9.60
CA PHE A 150 12.95 6.97 8.36
C PHE A 150 11.64 6.60 7.64
N PHE A 151 10.68 5.98 8.33
CA PHE A 151 9.43 5.57 7.71
C PHE A 151 8.50 6.75 7.37
N GLU A 152 8.58 7.88 8.09
CA GLU A 152 7.88 9.10 7.69
C GLU A 152 8.43 9.64 6.36
N PHE A 153 9.74 9.64 6.16
CA PHE A 153 10.37 10.03 4.90
C PHE A 153 10.06 9.04 3.77
N GLU A 154 10.17 7.76 4.04
CA GLU A 154 9.88 6.71 3.07
C GLU A 154 8.38 6.64 2.70
N GLY A 155 7.48 7.01 3.61
CA GLY A 155 6.06 7.17 3.34
C GLY A 155 5.76 8.28 2.32
N ILE A 156 6.45 9.43 2.42
CA ILE A 156 6.36 10.49 1.41
C ILE A 156 6.90 9.99 0.07
N ARG A 157 8.02 9.30 0.09
CA ARG A 157 8.63 8.71 -1.11
C ARG A 157 7.70 7.70 -1.77
N TYR A 158 7.12 6.80 -0.98
CA TYR A 158 6.15 5.81 -1.45
C TYR A 158 4.93 6.49 -2.08
N TYR A 159 4.31 7.44 -1.38
CA TYR A 159 3.18 8.20 -1.92
C TYR A 159 3.53 8.87 -3.25
N SER A 160 4.68 9.52 -3.32
CA SER A 160 5.12 10.26 -4.51
C SER A 160 5.33 9.36 -5.73
N ASN A 161 5.77 8.13 -5.54
CA ASN A 161 6.06 7.19 -6.63
C ASN A 161 4.86 6.32 -7.00
N VAL A 162 4.07 5.88 -6.02
CA VAL A 162 3.02 4.87 -6.20
C VAL A 162 1.64 5.51 -6.32
N MET A 163 1.33 6.52 -5.48
CA MET A 163 -0.02 7.04 -5.29
C MET A 163 -0.33 8.35 -6.00
N THR A 164 0.68 9.18 -6.29
CA THR A 164 0.48 10.57 -6.77
C THR A 164 -0.39 10.66 -8.02
N THR A 165 -0.18 9.78 -8.99
CA THR A 165 -0.97 9.74 -10.24
C THR A 165 -2.46 9.51 -9.97
N PHE A 166 -2.78 8.84 -8.87
CA PHE A 166 -4.13 8.43 -8.50
C PHE A 166 -4.72 9.25 -7.34
N THR A 167 -4.21 10.44 -7.08
CA THR A 167 -4.58 11.27 -5.92
C THR A 167 -6.09 11.44 -5.72
N HIS A 168 -6.88 11.57 -6.81
CA HIS A 168 -8.35 11.65 -6.68
C HIS A 168 -8.97 10.37 -6.13
N SER A 169 -8.42 9.20 -6.49
CA SER A 169 -8.86 7.91 -5.97
C SER A 169 -8.42 7.74 -4.52
N VAL A 170 -7.20 8.14 -4.20
CA VAL A 170 -6.68 8.16 -2.82
C VAL A 170 -7.58 9.00 -1.90
N ARG A 171 -8.01 10.20 -2.32
CA ARG A 171 -8.94 11.03 -1.54
C ARG A 171 -10.26 10.31 -1.25
N ARG A 172 -10.87 9.69 -2.27
CA ARG A 172 -12.09 8.91 -2.08
C ARG A 172 -11.87 7.72 -1.13
N ALA A 173 -10.73 7.07 -1.23
CA ALA A 173 -10.37 5.96 -0.35
C ALA A 173 -10.17 6.43 1.11
N ILE A 174 -9.59 7.62 1.34
CA ILE A 174 -9.48 8.24 2.66
C ILE A 174 -10.88 8.52 3.24
N GLU A 175 -11.78 9.12 2.46
CA GLU A 175 -13.14 9.38 2.94
C GLU A 175 -13.87 8.08 3.30
N LYS A 176 -13.72 7.04 2.49
CA LYS A 176 -14.26 5.71 2.80
C LYS A 176 -13.66 5.13 4.10
N ALA A 177 -12.35 5.25 4.30
CA ALA A 177 -11.71 4.79 5.54
C ALA A 177 -12.22 5.53 6.78
N LYS A 178 -12.59 6.82 6.66
CA LYS A 178 -13.16 7.60 7.77
C LYS A 178 -14.55 7.13 8.22
N GLU A 179 -15.27 6.39 7.37
CA GLU A 179 -16.58 5.82 7.73
C GLU A 179 -16.42 4.58 8.62
N LEU A 180 -15.21 4.03 8.74
CA LEU A 180 -14.89 2.88 9.57
C LEU A 180 -14.29 3.33 10.91
N GLU A 181 -14.65 2.64 11.98
CA GLU A 181 -13.97 2.83 13.27
C GLU A 181 -12.64 2.06 13.27
N ILE A 182 -11.54 2.74 12.94
CA ILE A 182 -10.23 2.11 12.76
C ILE A 182 -9.38 2.28 14.02
N LYS A 183 -8.91 1.16 14.57
CA LYS A 183 -7.93 1.10 15.66
C LYS A 183 -6.55 0.67 15.18
N ILE A 184 -6.49 -0.10 14.12
CA ILE A 184 -5.24 -0.61 13.55
C ILE A 184 -5.31 -0.43 12.03
N ILE A 185 -4.22 0.04 11.42
CA ILE A 185 -4.01 0.00 9.96
C ILE A 185 -2.83 -0.91 9.69
N ALA A 186 -3.07 -1.96 8.92
CA ALA A 186 -2.08 -2.91 8.45
C ALA A 186 -1.92 -2.75 6.93
N PRO A 187 -0.97 -1.93 6.46
CA PRO A 187 -0.67 -1.80 5.03
C PRO A 187 0.12 -3.00 4.52
N GLY A 188 0.19 -3.16 3.20
CA GLY A 188 1.02 -4.17 2.54
C GLY A 188 2.52 -3.87 2.69
N HIS A 189 2.89 -2.60 2.82
CA HIS A 189 4.26 -2.14 2.93
C HIS A 189 4.46 -1.20 4.12
N GLY A 190 5.62 -1.31 4.80
CA GLY A 190 5.96 -0.47 5.93
C GLY A 190 5.31 -0.87 7.25
N PRO A 191 5.25 0.03 8.24
CA PRO A 191 4.79 -0.29 9.58
C PRO A 191 3.28 -0.53 9.69
N VAL A 192 2.90 -1.36 10.65
CA VAL A 192 1.51 -1.48 11.12
C VAL A 192 1.24 -0.39 12.16
N TYR A 193 0.24 0.45 11.90
CA TYR A 193 -0.10 1.58 12.75
C TYR A 193 -1.19 1.20 13.75
N ARG A 194 -0.84 1.07 15.04
CA ARG A 194 -1.77 0.77 16.14
C ARG A 194 -1.74 1.80 17.26
N LYS A 195 -0.65 2.55 17.40
CA LYS A 195 -0.53 3.61 18.41
C LYS A 195 -1.35 4.84 18.04
N ASN A 196 -1.23 5.27 16.78
CA ASN A 196 -1.97 6.43 16.28
C ASN A 196 -2.28 6.28 14.78
N PRO A 197 -3.22 5.41 14.39
CA PRO A 197 -3.58 5.20 12.99
C PRO A 197 -4.15 6.46 12.32
N GLN A 198 -4.69 7.42 13.11
CA GLN A 198 -5.21 8.67 12.57
C GLN A 198 -4.10 9.59 12.02
N LYS A 199 -2.86 9.43 12.53
CA LYS A 199 -1.71 10.21 12.02
C LYS A 199 -1.44 9.89 10.55
N ILE A 200 -1.32 8.61 10.19
CA ILE A 200 -1.01 8.23 8.80
C ILE A 200 -2.16 8.58 7.84
N ILE A 201 -3.42 8.51 8.29
CA ILE A 201 -4.57 8.99 7.51
C ILE A 201 -4.45 10.51 7.26
N ALA A 202 -4.10 11.28 8.27
CA ALA A 202 -3.91 12.73 8.15
C ALA A 202 -2.71 13.07 7.24
N ASP A 203 -1.61 12.31 7.32
CA ASP A 203 -0.44 12.48 6.46
C ASP A 203 -0.79 12.21 4.99
N TYR A 204 -1.48 11.11 4.68
CA TYR A 204 -1.93 10.82 3.32
C TYR A 204 -2.91 11.86 2.79
N PHE A 205 -3.79 12.38 3.64
CA PHE A 205 -4.66 13.50 3.27
C PHE A 205 -3.85 14.77 2.94
N ARG A 206 -2.83 15.06 3.73
CA ARG A 206 -1.89 16.16 3.48
C ARG A 206 -1.14 15.97 2.16
N PHE A 207 -0.63 14.77 1.88
CA PHE A 207 0.06 14.45 0.61
C PHE A 207 -0.88 14.64 -0.59
N ALA A 208 -2.13 14.18 -0.46
CA ALA A 208 -3.13 14.32 -1.53
C ALA A 208 -3.47 15.79 -1.86
N ARG A 209 -3.22 16.72 -0.94
CA ARG A 209 -3.43 18.15 -1.19
C ARG A 209 -2.38 18.77 -2.12
N TYR A 210 -1.22 18.15 -2.30
CA TYR A 210 -0.22 18.65 -3.24
C TYR A 210 -0.72 18.65 -4.71
N ALA A 211 -1.73 17.85 -5.02
CA ALA A 211 -2.39 17.88 -6.33
C ALA A 211 -3.31 19.12 -6.55
N GLU A 212 -3.59 19.90 -5.51
CA GLU A 212 -4.42 21.12 -5.62
C GLU A 212 -3.65 22.30 -6.22
N GLY A 213 -2.37 22.14 -6.51
CA GLY A 213 -1.51 23.14 -7.10
C GLY A 213 -0.32 23.51 -6.21
N ALA A 214 0.42 24.51 -6.62
CA ALA A 214 1.60 24.97 -5.90
C ALA A 214 1.22 25.44 -4.49
N GLY A 215 1.77 24.77 -3.47
CA GLY A 215 1.58 25.15 -2.07
C GLY A 215 2.25 26.47 -1.70
N LYS A 216 3.20 26.90 -2.53
CA LYS A 216 3.95 28.16 -2.38
C LYS A 216 4.08 28.83 -3.73
N ASN A 217 4.10 30.15 -3.75
CA ASN A 217 4.37 30.93 -4.95
C ASN A 217 5.89 31.00 -5.22
N GLU A 218 6.48 29.85 -5.54
CA GLU A 218 7.90 29.69 -5.82
C GLU A 218 8.14 28.63 -6.90
N VAL A 219 9.29 28.68 -7.56
CA VAL A 219 9.72 27.72 -8.59
C VAL A 219 10.80 26.82 -8.01
N THR A 220 10.71 25.51 -8.24
CA THR A 220 11.80 24.57 -7.97
C THR A 220 12.39 24.07 -9.28
N ILE A 221 13.67 24.28 -9.49
CA ILE A 221 14.44 23.80 -10.65
C ILE A 221 15.19 22.55 -10.23
N LEU A 222 14.81 21.40 -10.78
CA LEU A 222 15.57 20.16 -10.69
C LEU A 222 16.38 20.00 -11.98
N TRP A 223 17.69 19.80 -11.88
CA TRP A 223 18.52 19.73 -13.07
C TRP A 223 19.72 18.82 -12.88
N GLY A 224 20.25 18.32 -13.99
CA GLY A 224 21.53 17.64 -14.05
C GLY A 224 22.21 17.95 -15.37
N SER A 225 23.53 17.94 -15.44
CA SER A 225 24.26 18.28 -16.66
C SER A 225 25.59 17.56 -16.75
N MET A 226 25.70 16.63 -17.69
CA MET A 226 26.94 15.87 -17.93
C MET A 226 28.04 16.75 -18.55
N TYR A 227 27.67 17.63 -19.50
CA TYR A 227 28.63 18.45 -20.27
C TYR A 227 28.44 19.96 -20.07
N GLY A 228 27.69 20.39 -19.07
CA GLY A 228 27.48 21.79 -18.74
C GLY A 228 26.48 22.54 -19.61
N MET A 229 25.87 21.93 -20.63
CA MET A 229 24.89 22.62 -21.50
C MET A 229 23.59 22.90 -20.78
N THR A 230 23.06 21.93 -20.03
CA THR A 230 21.87 22.15 -19.21
C THR A 230 22.14 23.21 -18.13
N LYS A 231 23.34 23.23 -17.55
CA LYS A 231 23.72 24.27 -16.59
C LYS A 231 23.57 25.67 -17.16
N LYS A 232 24.00 25.92 -18.42
CA LYS A 232 23.84 27.22 -19.08
C LYS A 232 22.38 27.63 -19.21
N ALA A 233 21.50 26.67 -19.54
CA ALA A 233 20.06 26.92 -19.60
C ALA A 233 19.48 27.25 -18.23
N VAL A 234 19.89 26.52 -17.20
CA VAL A 234 19.48 26.78 -15.80
C VAL A 234 19.95 28.15 -15.34
N ASP A 235 21.19 28.52 -15.58
CA ASP A 235 21.74 29.83 -15.24
C ASP A 235 20.97 30.97 -15.94
N PHE A 236 20.55 30.76 -17.19
CA PHE A 236 19.70 31.72 -17.93
C PHE A 236 18.32 31.85 -17.29
N VAL A 237 17.65 30.74 -16.96
CA VAL A 237 16.34 30.74 -16.27
C VAL A 237 16.46 31.41 -14.90
N GLU A 238 17.50 31.09 -14.13
CA GLU A 238 17.78 31.71 -12.84
C GLU A 238 17.87 33.24 -12.95
N GLY A 239 18.59 33.74 -13.97
CA GLY A 239 18.67 35.20 -14.22
C GLY A 239 17.32 35.83 -14.54
N ILE A 240 16.40 35.11 -15.19
CA ILE A 240 15.02 35.59 -15.42
C ILE A 240 14.27 35.65 -14.09
N LEU A 241 14.26 34.54 -13.31
CA LEU A 241 13.55 34.48 -12.04
C LEU A 241 13.99 35.56 -11.06
N GLN A 242 15.30 35.83 -10.99
CA GLN A 242 15.87 36.91 -10.17
C GLN A 242 15.35 38.29 -10.62
N ARG A 243 15.38 38.57 -11.93
CA ARG A 243 14.92 39.85 -12.49
C ARG A 243 13.43 40.08 -12.26
N GLU A 244 12.61 39.01 -12.35
CA GLU A 244 11.17 39.07 -12.14
C GLU A 244 10.76 38.97 -10.65
N GLY A 245 11.74 38.86 -9.73
CA GLY A 245 11.49 38.77 -8.28
C GLY A 245 10.78 37.47 -7.84
N VAL A 246 10.88 36.41 -8.65
CA VAL A 246 10.26 35.12 -8.34
C VAL A 246 11.16 34.33 -7.40
N LYS A 247 10.60 33.86 -6.28
CA LYS A 247 11.32 32.96 -5.39
C LYS A 247 11.57 31.62 -6.05
N TYR A 248 12.77 31.08 -5.91
CA TYR A 248 13.10 29.77 -6.48
C TYR A 248 14.06 28.97 -5.61
N ASN A 249 14.01 27.65 -5.78
CA ASN A 249 14.97 26.69 -5.26
C ASN A 249 15.67 26.02 -6.45
N LYS A 250 16.96 25.74 -6.31
CA LYS A 250 17.74 25.08 -7.36
C LYS A 250 18.43 23.85 -6.76
N LEU A 251 18.11 22.68 -7.30
CA LEU A 251 18.60 21.38 -6.87
C LEU A 251 19.29 20.68 -8.05
N GLU A 252 20.58 20.42 -7.90
CA GLU A 252 21.36 19.65 -8.86
C GLU A 252 21.27 18.17 -8.49
N MET A 253 20.86 17.35 -9.47
CA MET A 253 20.82 15.91 -9.28
C MET A 253 22.21 15.34 -9.57
N PRO A 254 22.73 14.44 -8.73
CA PRO A 254 23.96 13.72 -9.03
C PRO A 254 23.80 12.90 -10.30
N LEU A 255 24.86 12.87 -11.12
CA LEU A 255 24.95 12.07 -12.34
C LEU A 255 25.39 10.66 -12.01
#